data_a6158c217c0fd731ddeb2e6b008f2cf6
#
_entry.id   a6158c217c0fd731ddeb2e6b008f2cf6
#
_cell.length_a   1.000
_cell.length_b   1.000
_cell.length_c   1.000
_cell.angle_alpha   90.00
_cell.angle_beta   90.00
_cell.angle_gamma   90.00
#
_symmetry.space_group_name_H-M   'P 1'
#
loop_
_entity.id
_entity.type
_entity.pdbx_description
1 polymer ?
#
loop_
_entity_poly.entity_id
_entity_poly.type
_entity_poly.pdbx_seq_one_letter_code
_entity_poly.pdbx_strand_id
1 'polypeptide(L)'
;MPIIFGLLSNNMWNVRMNIGVGLYHSQNIEGALTTLPGARIVCPSFADDAAGLLRTSMRSKGFTLFLEPKALYNSVEAAAIVPEDFEVPFGKARIRREGTDLSIITYGNTTHFCLHAAERLEKEGGWKVEVIDIRSLIPLDKETIFESVKKTSKALVVHEDKVFSGFGAELAAMIGGEMFRYLDGPVERVGSTFTPVGFNPILEKEILPDEAKIYEAAKNLLEY
;
A
#
# COMPACT_ATOMS: atom_id res chain seq x y z
N MET A 1 -4.67 7.41 -28.00
CA MET A 1 -5.82 7.64 -27.13
C MET A 1 -5.49 7.00 -25.79
N PRO A 2 -5.62 7.68 -24.65
CA PRO A 2 -5.47 7.05 -23.36
C PRO A 2 -6.63 6.09 -23.11
N ILE A 3 -6.35 4.92 -22.59
CA ILE A 3 -7.36 3.97 -22.12
C ILE A 3 -7.18 3.86 -20.61
N ILE A 4 -8.15 4.36 -19.86
CA ILE A 4 -8.16 4.29 -18.39
C ILE A 4 -9.27 3.32 -17.99
N PHE A 5 -8.91 2.30 -17.26
CA PHE A 5 -9.85 1.42 -16.58
C PHE A 5 -9.83 1.76 -15.10
N GLY A 6 -10.92 2.34 -14.59
CA GLY A 6 -11.16 2.45 -13.17
C GLY A 6 -11.57 1.08 -12.64
N LEU A 7 -10.76 0.46 -11.81
CA LEU A 7 -11.13 -0.70 -11.04
C LEU A 7 -11.32 -0.24 -9.59
N LEU A 8 -12.56 -0.34 -9.14
CA LEU A 8 -12.86 -0.14 -7.73
C LEU A 8 -12.29 -1.36 -6.98
N SER A 9 -11.20 -1.15 -6.25
CA SER A 9 -10.77 -2.16 -5.29
C SER A 9 -11.80 -2.19 -4.15
N ASN A 10 -12.39 -3.36 -3.95
CA ASN A 10 -13.67 -3.49 -3.26
C ASN A 10 -13.56 -3.64 -1.74
N ASN A 11 -12.54 -3.06 -1.10
CA ASN A 11 -12.48 -3.12 0.35
C ASN A 11 -13.33 -2.05 1.00
N MET A 12 -14.50 -2.46 1.36
CA MET A 12 -15.39 -1.65 2.17
C MET A 12 -15.13 -1.90 3.66
N TRP A 13 -14.10 -1.29 4.20
CA TRP A 13 -14.14 -0.90 5.60
C TRP A 13 -15.06 0.31 5.75
N ASN A 14 -16.34 0.09 5.61
CA ASN A 14 -17.31 1.02 6.15
C ASN A 14 -17.49 0.71 7.63
N VAL A 15 -16.54 1.17 8.44
CA VAL A 15 -16.59 1.12 9.91
C VAL A 15 -17.87 1.75 10.48
N ARG A 16 -18.66 2.43 9.66
CA ARG A 16 -19.91 3.08 10.08
C ARG A 16 -21.20 2.34 9.70
N MET A 17 -21.16 1.25 8.95
CA MET A 17 -22.40 0.65 8.48
C MET A 17 -22.59 -0.85 8.72
N ASN A 18 -21.73 -1.58 9.39
CA ASN A 18 -21.93 -3.03 9.68
C ASN A 18 -22.37 -3.87 8.46
N ILE A 19 -22.03 -3.46 7.25
CA ILE A 19 -22.39 -4.14 6.02
C ILE A 19 -21.11 -4.74 5.45
N GLY A 20 -20.78 -5.94 5.89
CA GLY A 20 -19.81 -6.78 5.19
C GLY A 20 -20.29 -7.00 3.76
N VAL A 21 -19.46 -6.74 2.77
CA VAL A 21 -19.81 -6.93 1.36
C VAL A 21 -19.40 -8.31 0.84
N GLY A 22 -18.77 -9.10 1.69
CA GLY A 22 -18.50 -10.51 1.49
C GLY A 22 -17.62 -10.82 0.28
N LEU A 23 -17.73 -12.06 -0.17
CA LEU A 23 -16.91 -12.68 -1.21
C LEU A 23 -16.78 -11.88 -2.52
N TYR A 24 -17.87 -11.24 -2.95
CA TYR A 24 -17.92 -10.63 -4.28
C TYR A 24 -17.38 -9.21 -4.35
N HIS A 25 -17.26 -8.53 -3.21
CA HIS A 25 -16.95 -7.10 -3.19
C HIS A 25 -15.81 -6.71 -2.24
N SER A 26 -15.14 -7.68 -1.62
CA SER A 26 -14.05 -7.43 -0.67
C SER A 26 -12.71 -8.07 -1.08
N GLN A 27 -12.56 -8.46 -2.34
CA GLN A 27 -11.32 -9.07 -2.82
C GLN A 27 -10.43 -8.03 -3.50
N ASN A 28 -9.17 -8.01 -3.13
CA ASN A 28 -8.11 -7.32 -3.87
C ASN A 28 -7.45 -8.29 -4.84
N ILE A 29 -7.08 -7.79 -6.01
CA ILE A 29 -6.57 -8.60 -7.12
C ILE A 29 -5.32 -7.98 -7.76
N GLU A 30 -4.65 -7.08 -7.08
CA GLU A 30 -3.48 -6.37 -7.60
C GLU A 30 -2.40 -7.33 -8.07
N GLY A 31 -2.13 -8.40 -7.31
CA GLY A 31 -1.15 -9.42 -7.68
C GLY A 31 -1.45 -10.06 -9.04
N ALA A 32 -2.72 -10.35 -9.34
CA ALA A 32 -3.11 -10.89 -10.64
C ALA A 32 -2.97 -9.84 -11.76
N LEU A 33 -3.29 -8.58 -11.49
CA LEU A 33 -3.21 -7.49 -12.47
C LEU A 33 -1.77 -7.13 -12.83
N THR A 34 -0.83 -7.25 -11.90
CA THR A 34 0.59 -6.96 -12.14
C THR A 34 1.26 -7.95 -13.10
N THR A 35 0.61 -9.05 -13.42
CA THR A 35 1.06 -10.01 -14.45
C THR A 35 0.77 -9.57 -15.89
N LEU A 36 0.15 -8.41 -16.11
CA LEU A 36 -0.22 -7.90 -17.44
C LEU A 36 0.89 -7.00 -18.03
N PRO A 37 1.73 -7.49 -18.96
CA PRO A 37 2.77 -6.69 -19.57
C PRO A 37 2.22 -5.50 -20.33
N GLY A 38 2.85 -4.33 -20.15
CA GLY A 38 2.45 -3.10 -20.83
C GLY A 38 1.32 -2.32 -20.16
N ALA A 39 0.70 -2.84 -19.12
CA ALA A 39 -0.22 -2.09 -18.27
C ALA A 39 0.54 -1.19 -17.30
N ARG A 40 0.02 0.01 -17.05
CA ARG A 40 0.37 0.82 -15.88
C ARG A 40 -0.68 0.57 -14.83
N ILE A 41 -0.25 0.47 -13.57
CA ILE A 41 -1.14 0.19 -12.44
C ILE A 41 -0.83 1.18 -11.34
N VAL A 42 -1.83 1.96 -10.94
CA VAL A 42 -1.73 2.96 -9.87
C VAL A 42 -2.78 2.72 -8.81
N CYS A 43 -2.44 3.00 -7.56
CA CYS A 43 -3.32 2.84 -6.41
C CYS A 43 -3.05 3.97 -5.40
N PRO A 44 -3.69 5.13 -5.55
CA PRO A 44 -3.48 6.27 -4.68
C PRO A 44 -4.07 6.04 -3.28
N SER A 45 -3.45 6.66 -2.28
CA SER A 45 -3.87 6.63 -0.88
C SER A 45 -4.51 7.95 -0.42
N PHE A 46 -4.32 9.05 -1.15
CA PHE A 46 -4.77 10.39 -0.81
C PHE A 46 -5.40 11.09 -2.01
N ALA A 47 -6.29 12.05 -1.74
CA ALA A 47 -7.07 12.73 -2.77
C ALA A 47 -6.24 13.56 -3.75
N ASP A 48 -5.15 14.20 -3.29
CA ASP A 48 -4.22 14.96 -4.13
C ASP A 48 -3.51 14.02 -5.13
N ASP A 49 -3.00 12.90 -4.64
CA ASP A 49 -2.36 11.90 -5.50
C ASP A 49 -3.35 11.23 -6.45
N ALA A 50 -4.57 10.97 -6.01
CA ALA A 50 -5.61 10.44 -6.89
C ALA A 50 -5.90 11.39 -8.06
N ALA A 51 -6.08 12.67 -7.77
CA ALA A 51 -6.28 13.69 -8.82
C ALA A 51 -5.04 13.84 -9.73
N GLY A 52 -3.84 13.88 -9.14
CA GLY A 52 -2.59 14.00 -9.88
C GLY A 52 -2.31 12.81 -10.80
N LEU A 53 -2.48 11.59 -10.31
CA LEU A 53 -2.32 10.36 -11.09
C LEU A 53 -3.38 10.23 -12.19
N LEU A 54 -4.63 10.65 -11.91
CA LEU A 54 -5.69 10.63 -12.90
C LEU A 54 -5.39 11.58 -14.05
N ARG A 55 -4.95 12.82 -13.78
CA ARG A 55 -4.53 13.79 -14.80
C ARG A 55 -3.38 13.25 -15.65
N THR A 56 -2.36 12.68 -15.02
CA THR A 56 -1.24 12.02 -15.70
C THR A 56 -1.73 10.87 -16.58
N SER A 57 -2.66 10.05 -16.10
CA SER A 57 -3.24 8.94 -16.85
C SER A 57 -4.01 9.45 -18.10
N MET A 58 -4.79 10.52 -17.95
CA MET A 58 -5.55 11.11 -19.06
C MET A 58 -4.67 11.75 -20.12
N ARG A 59 -3.51 12.30 -19.73
CA ARG A 59 -2.55 12.93 -20.66
C ARG A 59 -1.57 11.94 -21.29
N SER A 60 -1.49 10.73 -20.76
CA SER A 60 -0.57 9.69 -21.23
C SER A 60 -1.19 8.83 -22.34
N LYS A 61 -0.35 8.28 -23.21
CA LYS A 61 -0.76 7.24 -24.16
C LYS A 61 -0.66 5.87 -23.52
N GLY A 62 -1.55 4.95 -23.91
CA GLY A 62 -1.53 3.55 -23.49
C GLY A 62 -2.54 3.24 -22.39
N PHE A 63 -2.44 2.05 -21.83
CA PHE A 63 -3.40 1.48 -20.90
C PHE A 63 -2.97 1.72 -19.44
N THR A 64 -3.89 2.21 -18.63
CA THR A 64 -3.69 2.42 -17.19
C THR A 64 -4.86 1.79 -16.42
N LEU A 65 -4.52 0.90 -15.48
CA LEU A 65 -5.42 0.43 -14.45
C LEU A 65 -5.33 1.39 -13.25
N PHE A 66 -6.45 2.01 -12.93
CA PHE A 66 -6.56 2.92 -11.82
C PHE A 66 -7.33 2.22 -10.70
N LEU A 67 -6.63 1.80 -9.64
CA LEU A 67 -7.22 1.11 -8.50
C LEU A 67 -7.68 2.14 -7.48
N GLU A 68 -8.97 2.12 -7.17
CA GLU A 68 -9.57 3.08 -6.26
C GLU A 68 -10.05 2.38 -4.98
N PRO A 69 -9.33 2.52 -3.85
CA PRO A 69 -9.78 1.94 -2.59
C PRO A 69 -11.09 2.60 -2.12
N LYS A 70 -12.19 1.88 -2.17
CA LYS A 70 -13.52 2.40 -1.79
C LYS A 70 -13.58 2.91 -0.35
N ALA A 71 -12.83 2.30 0.55
CA ALA A 71 -12.74 2.73 1.94
C ALA A 71 -12.30 4.20 2.08
N LEU A 72 -11.55 4.73 1.11
CA LEU A 72 -11.01 6.07 1.14
C LEU A 72 -11.97 7.15 0.61
N TYR A 73 -13.06 6.81 -0.08
CA TYR A 73 -13.98 7.79 -0.68
C TYR A 73 -14.58 8.77 0.31
N ASN A 74 -14.87 8.31 1.52
CA ASN A 74 -15.43 9.12 2.58
C ASN A 74 -14.47 9.27 3.77
N SER A 75 -13.19 8.94 3.58
CA SER A 75 -12.18 9.06 4.62
C SER A 75 -11.73 10.51 4.77
N VAL A 76 -11.83 11.03 5.98
CA VAL A 76 -11.26 12.35 6.32
C VAL A 76 -9.74 12.31 6.27
N GLU A 77 -9.14 11.18 6.59
CA GLU A 77 -7.68 10.98 6.61
C GLU A 77 -7.08 10.98 5.20
N ALA A 78 -7.83 10.49 4.22
CA ALA A 78 -7.43 10.51 2.81
C ALA A 78 -7.68 11.86 2.13
N ALA A 79 -8.39 12.77 2.80
CA ALA A 79 -8.67 14.09 2.26
C ALA A 79 -7.39 14.92 2.14
N ALA A 80 -7.25 15.62 1.03
CA ALA A 80 -6.14 16.52 0.78
C ALA A 80 -6.61 17.69 -0.09
N ILE A 81 -5.92 18.82 0.05
CA ILE A 81 -6.10 19.94 -0.88
C ILE A 81 -5.46 19.54 -2.21
N VAL A 82 -6.26 19.56 -3.26
CA VAL A 82 -5.80 19.25 -4.61
C VAL A 82 -5.38 20.55 -5.30
N PRO A 83 -4.07 20.77 -5.53
CA PRO A 83 -3.64 21.97 -6.25
C PRO A 83 -4.15 21.96 -7.70
N GLU A 84 -4.40 23.14 -8.26
CA GLU A 84 -4.74 23.29 -9.68
C GLU A 84 -3.58 22.74 -10.53
N ASP A 85 -3.92 21.99 -11.58
CA ASP A 85 -2.95 21.36 -12.50
C ASP A 85 -1.89 20.43 -11.87
N PHE A 86 -2.04 20.04 -10.60
CA PHE A 86 -1.13 19.11 -9.94
C PHE A 86 -1.14 17.74 -10.65
N GLU A 87 0.04 17.26 -11.02
CA GLU A 87 0.26 15.95 -11.63
C GLU A 87 1.25 15.13 -10.81
N VAL A 88 1.01 13.82 -10.77
CA VAL A 88 1.93 12.86 -10.18
C VAL A 88 2.49 11.96 -11.30
N PRO A 89 3.79 11.97 -11.55
CA PRO A 89 4.40 11.07 -12.53
C PRO A 89 4.23 9.61 -12.12
N PHE A 90 4.03 8.73 -13.12
CA PHE A 90 4.08 7.29 -12.86
C PHE A 90 5.46 6.86 -12.35
N GLY A 91 5.50 5.86 -11.49
CA GLY A 91 6.74 5.34 -10.93
C GLY A 91 7.43 6.30 -9.97
N LYS A 92 6.66 7.15 -9.28
CA LYS A 92 7.15 7.98 -8.19
C LYS A 92 6.39 7.69 -6.90
N ALA A 93 7.10 7.16 -5.93
CA ALA A 93 6.62 6.96 -4.56
C ALA A 93 6.62 8.30 -3.79
N ARG A 94 6.00 8.28 -2.61
CA ARG A 94 6.00 9.40 -1.68
C ARG A 94 6.30 8.92 -0.27
N ILE A 95 7.32 9.48 0.35
CA ILE A 95 7.56 9.27 1.78
C ILE A 95 6.50 10.09 2.52
N ARG A 96 5.61 9.38 3.23
CA ARG A 96 4.55 9.99 4.04
C ARG A 96 5.01 10.33 5.43
N ARG A 97 5.98 9.58 5.91
CA ARG A 97 6.60 9.78 7.20
C ARG A 97 8.07 9.42 7.07
N GLU A 98 8.94 10.32 7.49
CA GLU A 98 10.38 10.08 7.57
C GLU A 98 10.71 9.19 8.78
N GLY A 99 11.72 8.32 8.62
CA GLY A 99 12.19 7.45 9.68
C GLY A 99 13.58 6.89 9.40
N THR A 100 14.17 6.25 10.42
CA THR A 100 15.55 5.73 10.37
C THR A 100 15.67 4.27 10.80
N ASP A 101 14.63 3.68 11.41
CA ASP A 101 14.76 2.40 12.10
C ASP A 101 14.07 1.24 11.35
N LEU A 102 13.06 1.54 10.54
CA LEU A 102 12.31 0.58 9.73
C LEU A 102 11.69 1.28 8.52
N SER A 103 11.72 0.67 7.34
CA SER A 103 10.96 1.07 6.17
C SER A 103 9.68 0.25 6.04
N ILE A 104 8.53 0.90 6.04
CA ILE A 104 7.25 0.27 5.66
C ILE A 104 6.90 0.69 4.23
N ILE A 105 6.79 -0.29 3.33
CA ILE A 105 6.44 -0.11 1.93
C ILE A 105 4.99 -0.51 1.74
N THR A 106 4.16 0.42 1.29
CA THR A 106 2.71 0.22 1.24
C THR A 106 2.02 1.03 0.14
N TYR A 107 0.73 0.84 -0.07
CA TYR A 107 -0.11 1.59 -1.01
C TYR A 107 -1.60 1.50 -0.64
N GLY A 108 -2.39 2.42 -1.18
CA GLY A 108 -3.84 2.41 -1.02
C GLY A 108 -4.28 2.57 0.45
N ASN A 109 -5.30 1.82 0.84
CA ASN A 109 -5.90 1.93 2.17
C ASN A 109 -4.93 1.61 3.31
N THR A 110 -4.04 0.64 3.13
CA THR A 110 -3.07 0.23 4.17
C THR A 110 -2.07 1.31 4.52
N THR A 111 -1.88 2.33 3.68
CA THR A 111 -1.02 3.48 3.99
C THR A 111 -1.46 4.18 5.28
N HIS A 112 -2.75 4.35 5.50
CA HIS A 112 -3.27 5.01 6.70
C HIS A 112 -3.03 4.17 7.96
N PHE A 113 -3.25 2.86 7.89
CA PHE A 113 -2.94 1.94 9.00
C PHE A 113 -1.45 1.92 9.32
N CYS A 114 -0.58 1.99 8.30
CA CYS A 114 0.86 2.07 8.50
C CYS A 114 1.28 3.38 9.19
N LEU A 115 0.66 4.50 8.84
CA LEU A 115 0.91 5.78 9.51
C LEU A 115 0.52 5.74 10.98
N HIS A 116 -0.66 5.19 11.32
CA HIS A 116 -1.11 5.02 12.71
C HIS A 116 -0.18 4.08 13.48
N ALA A 117 0.19 2.93 12.90
CA ALA A 117 1.12 2.00 13.52
C ALA A 117 2.51 2.66 13.78
N ALA A 118 3.01 3.44 12.82
CA ALA A 118 4.26 4.17 12.95
C ALA A 118 4.22 5.24 14.07
N GLU A 119 3.12 6.00 14.17
CA GLU A 119 2.91 6.96 15.26
C GLU A 119 2.89 6.28 16.62
N ARG A 120 2.22 5.15 16.70
CA ARG A 120 2.14 4.36 17.93
C ARG A 120 3.50 3.81 18.33
N LEU A 121 4.28 3.26 17.40
CA LEU A 121 5.64 2.76 17.63
C LEU A 121 6.57 3.86 18.14
N GLU A 122 6.49 5.06 17.58
CA GLU A 122 7.27 6.19 18.08
C GLU A 122 6.86 6.60 19.50
N LYS A 123 5.55 6.68 19.76
CA LYS A 123 5.02 7.07 21.08
C LYS A 123 5.36 6.06 22.19
N GLU A 124 5.29 4.76 21.89
CA GLU A 124 5.47 3.70 22.87
C GLU A 124 6.93 3.26 23.01
N GLY A 125 7.74 3.28 21.93
CA GLY A 125 9.09 2.76 21.89
C GLY A 125 10.16 3.74 21.42
N GLY A 126 9.78 4.94 20.95
CA GLY A 126 10.71 5.93 20.43
C GLY A 126 11.23 5.63 19.02
N TRP A 127 10.72 4.57 18.37
CA TRP A 127 11.17 4.14 17.05
C TRP A 127 10.71 5.08 15.93
N LYS A 128 11.63 5.40 15.03
CA LYS A 128 11.38 6.26 13.87
C LYS A 128 11.15 5.42 12.63
N VAL A 129 9.89 5.12 12.36
CA VAL A 129 9.47 4.29 11.23
C VAL A 129 9.18 5.17 10.01
N GLU A 130 9.83 4.85 8.90
CA GLU A 130 9.57 5.47 7.60
C GLU A 130 8.40 4.77 6.91
N VAL A 131 7.45 5.55 6.37
CA VAL A 131 6.31 5.02 5.63
C VAL A 131 6.35 5.52 4.20
N ILE A 132 6.48 4.60 3.25
CA ILE A 132 6.56 4.84 1.82
C ILE A 132 5.26 4.42 1.16
N ASP A 133 4.53 5.37 0.61
CA ASP A 133 3.38 5.15 -0.25
C ASP A 133 3.86 5.05 -1.70
N ILE A 134 3.86 3.84 -2.27
CA ILE A 134 4.39 3.64 -3.62
C ILE A 134 3.49 4.19 -4.71
N ARG A 135 2.19 4.36 -4.47
CA ARG A 135 1.18 4.97 -5.37
C ARG A 135 1.10 4.36 -6.78
N SER A 136 2.21 3.94 -7.32
CA SER A 136 2.38 3.34 -8.66
C SER A 136 2.97 1.95 -8.49
N LEU A 137 2.18 0.91 -8.79
CA LEU A 137 2.63 -0.47 -8.72
C LEU A 137 3.46 -0.81 -9.97
N ILE A 138 3.00 -0.32 -11.13
CA ILE A 138 3.70 -0.45 -12.41
C ILE A 138 3.58 0.89 -13.17
N PRO A 139 4.69 1.55 -13.50
CA PRO A 139 6.06 1.24 -13.07
C PRO A 139 6.27 1.51 -11.57
N LEU A 140 7.21 0.78 -10.96
CA LEU A 140 7.56 0.89 -9.56
C LEU A 140 8.73 1.87 -9.36
N ASP A 141 8.69 2.67 -8.30
CA ASP A 141 9.82 3.50 -7.85
C ASP A 141 10.78 2.71 -6.97
N LYS A 142 11.62 1.89 -7.61
CA LYS A 142 12.64 1.09 -6.92
C LYS A 142 13.66 1.97 -6.18
N GLU A 143 14.01 3.11 -6.77
CA GLU A 143 15.02 4.02 -6.22
C GLU A 143 14.63 4.49 -4.81
N THR A 144 13.42 5.03 -4.66
CA THR A 144 12.91 5.50 -3.36
C THR A 144 12.87 4.37 -2.33
N ILE A 145 12.39 3.17 -2.72
CA ILE A 145 12.34 2.01 -1.83
C ILE A 145 13.76 1.62 -1.38
N PHE A 146 14.71 1.52 -2.30
CA PHE A 146 16.06 1.07 -2.00
C PHE A 146 16.84 2.06 -1.14
N GLU A 147 16.71 3.36 -1.40
CA GLU A 147 17.34 4.40 -0.57
C GLU A 147 16.78 4.37 0.88
N SER A 148 15.49 4.15 1.03
CA SER A 148 14.89 3.96 2.34
C SER A 148 15.43 2.71 3.05
N VAL A 149 15.44 1.55 2.38
CA VAL A 149 15.96 0.30 2.97
C VAL A 149 17.45 0.39 3.30
N LYS A 150 18.26 1.07 2.50
CA LYS A 150 19.66 1.35 2.85
C LYS A 150 19.81 2.16 4.13
N LYS A 151 18.91 3.11 4.35
CA LYS A 151 18.91 3.98 5.54
C LYS A 151 18.48 3.24 6.80
N THR A 152 17.45 2.38 6.70
CA THR A 152 16.79 1.77 7.85
C THR A 152 17.24 0.34 8.15
N SER A 153 17.86 -0.35 7.18
CA SER A 153 18.30 -1.75 7.23
C SER A 153 17.21 -2.79 7.51
N LYS A 154 15.94 -2.38 7.61
CA LYS A 154 14.78 -3.24 7.91
C LYS A 154 13.61 -2.88 6.99
N ALA A 155 12.89 -3.90 6.51
CA ALA A 155 11.79 -3.69 5.58
C ALA A 155 10.55 -4.51 5.93
N LEU A 156 9.41 -3.83 6.02
CA LEU A 156 8.08 -4.42 6.13
C LEU A 156 7.24 -4.03 4.91
N VAL A 157 6.74 -5.00 4.17
CA VAL A 157 5.84 -4.78 3.05
C VAL A 157 4.40 -4.99 3.51
N VAL A 158 3.56 -3.97 3.33
CA VAL A 158 2.16 -4.00 3.78
C VAL A 158 1.23 -3.74 2.61
N HIS A 159 0.28 -4.63 2.38
CA HIS A 159 -0.72 -4.48 1.33
C HIS A 159 -2.02 -5.21 1.68
N GLU A 160 -3.10 -4.85 1.05
CA GLU A 160 -4.41 -5.42 1.37
C GLU A 160 -4.71 -6.72 0.59
N ASP A 161 -4.03 -6.96 -0.52
CA ASP A 161 -4.11 -8.24 -1.25
C ASP A 161 -3.55 -9.40 -0.39
N LYS A 162 -3.73 -10.64 -0.83
CA LYS A 162 -3.31 -11.82 -0.07
C LYS A 162 -1.79 -11.87 0.08
N VAL A 163 -1.31 -12.33 1.24
CA VAL A 163 0.12 -12.57 1.46
C VAL A 163 0.66 -13.59 0.44
N PHE A 164 -0.12 -14.65 0.17
CA PHE A 164 0.23 -15.64 -0.84
C PHE A 164 -0.08 -15.09 -2.24
N SER A 165 0.96 -15.01 -3.09
CA SER A 165 0.84 -14.58 -4.50
C SER A 165 0.31 -13.16 -4.74
N GLY A 166 0.22 -12.32 -3.70
CA GLY A 166 -0.08 -10.91 -3.85
C GLY A 166 1.15 -10.11 -4.25
N PHE A 167 0.96 -8.85 -4.68
CA PHE A 167 2.04 -7.98 -5.16
C PHE A 167 3.17 -7.76 -4.14
N GLY A 168 2.85 -7.81 -2.85
CA GLY A 168 3.85 -7.72 -1.78
C GLY A 168 4.89 -8.85 -1.81
N ALA A 169 4.60 -9.99 -2.44
CA ALA A 169 5.58 -11.06 -2.61
C ALA A 169 6.69 -10.65 -3.59
N GLU A 170 6.33 -9.96 -4.68
CA GLU A 170 7.29 -9.42 -5.65
C GLU A 170 8.15 -8.32 -5.00
N LEU A 171 7.53 -7.40 -4.24
CA LEU A 171 8.27 -6.37 -3.51
C LEU A 171 9.27 -6.98 -2.51
N ALA A 172 8.86 -7.99 -1.75
CA ALA A 172 9.73 -8.65 -0.78
C ALA A 172 10.87 -9.43 -1.47
N ALA A 173 10.60 -10.11 -2.58
CA ALA A 173 11.61 -10.81 -3.36
C ALA A 173 12.64 -9.84 -3.96
N MET A 174 12.19 -8.71 -4.50
CA MET A 174 13.03 -7.65 -5.03
C MET A 174 13.92 -7.04 -3.94
N ILE A 175 13.35 -6.66 -2.80
CA ILE A 175 14.11 -6.09 -1.68
C ILE A 175 15.08 -7.13 -1.13
N GLY A 176 14.63 -8.36 -0.87
CA GLY A 176 15.47 -9.43 -0.34
C GLY A 176 16.64 -9.81 -1.26
N GLY A 177 16.45 -9.74 -2.59
CA GLY A 177 17.48 -10.02 -3.57
C GLY A 177 18.45 -8.86 -3.81
N GLU A 178 17.91 -7.68 -4.15
CA GLU A 178 18.72 -6.54 -4.56
C GLU A 178 19.33 -5.78 -3.37
N MET A 179 18.67 -5.82 -2.19
CA MET A 179 19.10 -5.10 -1.00
C MET A 179 19.68 -5.98 0.10
N PHE A 180 19.89 -7.26 -0.15
CA PHE A 180 20.38 -8.26 0.84
C PHE A 180 21.53 -7.76 1.74
N ARG A 181 22.50 -7.05 1.15
CA ARG A 181 23.69 -6.55 1.86
C ARG A 181 23.41 -5.42 2.86
N TYR A 182 22.22 -4.83 2.80
CA TYR A 182 21.81 -3.70 3.62
C TYR A 182 20.79 -4.12 4.68
N LEU A 183 20.33 -5.37 4.66
CA LEU A 183 19.31 -5.86 5.57
C LEU A 183 19.92 -6.43 6.85
N ASP A 184 19.42 -6.00 7.98
CA ASP A 184 19.75 -6.53 9.31
C ASP A 184 18.73 -7.57 9.80
N GLY A 185 17.71 -7.88 9.00
CA GLY A 185 16.67 -8.85 9.32
C GLY A 185 15.93 -9.32 8.06
N PRO A 186 14.94 -10.21 8.23
CA PRO A 186 14.13 -10.68 7.13
C PRO A 186 13.27 -9.54 6.55
N VAL A 187 12.88 -9.65 5.28
CA VAL A 187 11.82 -8.81 4.72
C VAL A 187 10.48 -9.43 5.11
N GLU A 188 9.79 -8.80 6.04
CA GLU A 188 8.48 -9.26 6.52
C GLU A 188 7.34 -8.73 5.66
N ARG A 189 6.20 -9.43 5.69
CA ARG A 189 5.01 -9.07 4.93
C ARG A 189 3.75 -9.15 5.78
N VAL A 190 2.93 -8.12 5.72
CA VAL A 190 1.56 -8.10 6.26
C VAL A 190 0.58 -7.90 5.10
N GLY A 191 -0.37 -8.80 4.97
CA GLY A 191 -1.41 -8.75 3.96
C GLY A 191 -2.59 -9.62 4.37
N SER A 192 -3.60 -9.74 3.51
CA SER A 192 -4.75 -10.58 3.79
C SER A 192 -4.38 -12.05 3.83
N THR A 193 -5.04 -12.80 4.71
CA THR A 193 -4.95 -14.25 4.75
C THR A 193 -5.42 -14.85 3.40
N PHE A 194 -4.77 -15.91 2.94
CA PHE A 194 -5.12 -16.57 1.68
C PHE A 194 -6.43 -17.36 1.81
N THR A 195 -7.52 -16.63 1.91
CA THR A 195 -8.88 -17.11 1.98
C THR A 195 -9.83 -16.08 1.38
N PRO A 196 -11.03 -16.48 0.92
CA PRO A 196 -12.08 -15.53 0.60
C PRO A 196 -12.47 -14.69 1.82
N VAL A 197 -12.72 -13.40 1.61
CA VAL A 197 -13.15 -12.51 2.70
C VAL A 197 -14.56 -12.89 3.16
N GLY A 198 -14.72 -13.15 4.44
CA GLY A 198 -15.99 -13.54 5.04
C GLY A 198 -17.00 -12.39 5.07
N PHE A 199 -18.29 -12.73 5.16
CA PHE A 199 -19.40 -11.75 5.22
C PHE A 199 -19.57 -11.16 6.64
N ASN A 200 -19.08 -11.87 7.65
CA ASN A 200 -19.19 -11.42 9.04
C ASN A 200 -18.02 -10.47 9.37
N PRO A 201 -18.27 -9.31 10.01
CA PRO A 201 -17.23 -8.34 10.38
C PRO A 201 -16.09 -8.92 11.21
N ILE A 202 -16.36 -9.92 12.06
CA ILE A 202 -15.32 -10.61 12.84
C ILE A 202 -14.38 -11.38 11.92
N LEU A 203 -14.93 -12.12 10.93
CA LEU A 203 -14.12 -12.84 9.96
C LEU A 203 -13.35 -11.89 9.04
N GLU A 204 -13.97 -10.80 8.62
CA GLU A 204 -13.33 -9.77 7.82
C GLU A 204 -12.11 -9.20 8.55
N LYS A 205 -12.25 -8.85 9.83
CA LYS A 205 -11.17 -8.35 10.68
C LYS A 205 -10.03 -9.37 10.86
N GLU A 206 -10.35 -10.67 10.99
CA GLU A 206 -9.33 -11.72 11.07
C GLU A 206 -8.54 -11.87 9.77
N ILE A 207 -9.20 -11.69 8.62
CA ILE A 207 -8.62 -11.92 7.30
C ILE A 207 -7.79 -10.73 6.82
N LEU A 208 -8.30 -9.51 6.97
CA LEU A 208 -7.68 -8.30 6.43
C LEU A 208 -6.56 -7.76 7.34
N PRO A 209 -5.55 -7.07 6.76
CA PRO A 209 -4.57 -6.33 7.55
C PRO A 209 -5.24 -5.17 8.27
N ASP A 210 -4.80 -4.91 9.48
CA ASP A 210 -5.20 -3.76 10.28
C ASP A 210 -3.98 -3.13 11.00
N GLU A 211 -4.19 -2.00 11.66
CA GLU A 211 -3.15 -1.30 12.42
C GLU A 211 -2.46 -2.22 13.44
N ALA A 212 -3.23 -3.05 14.16
CA ALA A 212 -2.67 -3.91 15.22
C ALA A 212 -1.71 -4.98 14.65
N LYS A 213 -2.10 -5.63 13.55
CA LYS A 213 -1.24 -6.61 12.86
C LYS A 213 0.03 -5.97 12.30
N ILE A 214 -0.09 -4.75 11.75
CA ILE A 214 1.05 -3.98 11.23
C ILE A 214 1.98 -3.57 12.37
N TYR A 215 1.42 -3.06 13.47
CA TYR A 215 2.18 -2.68 14.67
C TYR A 215 2.98 -3.85 15.21
N GLU A 216 2.37 -5.03 15.41
CA GLU A 216 3.06 -6.21 15.93
C GLU A 216 4.17 -6.70 14.99
N ALA A 217 3.91 -6.76 13.68
CA ALA A 217 4.93 -7.16 12.71
C ALA A 217 6.11 -6.16 12.68
N ALA A 218 5.82 -4.87 12.68
CA ALA A 218 6.83 -3.82 12.71
C ALA A 218 7.65 -3.86 14.01
N LYS A 219 7.00 -4.03 15.16
CA LYS A 219 7.66 -4.15 16.46
C LYS A 219 8.60 -5.36 16.52
N ASN A 220 8.17 -6.52 16.04
CA ASN A 220 9.00 -7.72 15.99
C ASN A 220 10.26 -7.50 15.12
N LEU A 221 10.13 -6.79 14.00
CA LEU A 221 11.29 -6.43 13.18
C LEU A 221 12.23 -5.43 13.85
N LEU A 222 11.67 -4.47 14.61
CA LEU A 222 12.46 -3.46 15.32
C LEU A 222 13.26 -4.07 16.49
N GLU A 223 12.70 -5.11 17.11
CA GLU A 223 13.32 -5.85 18.22
C GLU A 223 14.23 -7.01 17.74
N TYR A 224 14.24 -7.34 16.45
CA TYR A 224 15.09 -8.35 15.82
C TYR A 224 16.54 -7.89 15.80
#